data_8868b3402a702b01883646e37ee0c4f4
#
_entry.id   8868b3402a702b01883646e37ee0c4f4
#
_cell.length_a   1.000
_cell.length_b   1.000
_cell.length_c   1.000
_cell.angle_alpha   90.00
_cell.angle_beta   90.00
_cell.angle_gamma   90.00
#
_symmetry.space_group_name_H-M   'P 1'
#
loop_
_entity.id
_entity.type
_entity.pdbx_description
1 polymer ?
#
loop_
_entity_poly.entity_id
_entity_poly.type
_entity_poly.pdbx_seq_one_letter_code
_entity_poly.pdbx_strand_id
1 'polypeptide(L)'
;MQRTISVAVAAALALAVGACQPNAPETTGAPAADTGFAATLQERLLDAKPGDVIEIPAGRHRFDRSLTLRADGVTIRGAGMDKSVLSFKGQKAGAEGLLVNGDDFTIENLTIEDSKGDGLKISESSNITIRGVKVQWTGGPSTKNGAYGIYPVLTKNVLIEDTVSIGASDAGIYVGQSDGVIVRRSRAEQNVAGIEIENTINADVYENVATGNTGGILVFNMPGLSQQGGNIRVYDNKVIANNHENFGAKGTPVASVPAGSGIVINSNDDIEVFGNEIRDNATANIIVSSVYSTGYKDSSASPNF
;
A
#
# COMPACT_ATOMS: atom_id res chain seq x y z
N MET A 1 2.97 -81.78 50.06
CA MET A 1 1.82 -81.39 49.22
C MET A 1 0.89 -80.51 50.05
N GLN A 2 1.07 -79.18 49.96
CA GLN A 2 0.11 -78.24 50.56
C GLN A 2 0.02 -77.06 49.61
N ARG A 3 -1.18 -76.85 49.12
CA ARG A 3 -1.52 -75.71 48.27
C ARG A 3 -2.01 -74.58 49.16
N THR A 4 -1.31 -73.46 49.14
CA THR A 4 -1.78 -72.25 49.79
C THR A 4 -2.50 -71.40 48.77
N ILE A 5 -3.72 -71.04 49.10
CA ILE A 5 -4.63 -70.19 48.35
C ILE A 5 -4.42 -68.75 48.88
N SER A 6 -3.94 -67.87 48.03
CA SER A 6 -3.84 -66.41 48.36
C SER A 6 -5.04 -65.69 47.79
N VAL A 7 -5.80 -65.05 48.68
CA VAL A 7 -6.95 -64.22 48.39
C VAL A 7 -6.41 -62.80 48.02
N ALA A 8 -6.65 -62.35 46.81
CA ALA A 8 -6.35 -60.96 46.39
C ALA A 8 -7.57 -60.08 46.64
N VAL A 9 -7.40 -59.10 47.48
CA VAL A 9 -8.39 -58.00 47.67
C VAL A 9 -8.20 -56.96 46.55
N ALA A 10 -9.19 -56.80 45.70
CA ALA A 10 -9.22 -55.74 44.66
C ALA A 10 -9.80 -54.48 45.29
N ALA A 11 -8.97 -53.47 45.42
CA ALA A 11 -9.39 -52.08 45.70
C ALA A 11 -9.84 -51.38 44.42
N ALA A 12 -11.10 -51.03 44.28
CA ALA A 12 -11.67 -50.30 43.23
C ALA A 12 -11.33 -48.78 43.39
N LEU A 13 -10.45 -48.29 42.56
CA LEU A 13 -10.16 -46.84 42.45
C LEU A 13 -11.17 -46.25 41.47
N ALA A 14 -12.09 -45.42 41.94
CA ALA A 14 -12.99 -44.64 41.09
C ALA A 14 -12.23 -43.46 40.50
N LEU A 15 -11.88 -43.55 39.23
CA LEU A 15 -11.36 -42.41 38.44
C LEU A 15 -12.55 -41.51 38.03
N ALA A 16 -12.63 -40.34 38.63
CA ALA A 16 -13.50 -39.26 38.13
C ALA A 16 -12.92 -38.72 36.81
N VAL A 17 -13.52 -39.11 35.71
CA VAL A 17 -13.22 -38.52 34.39
C VAL A 17 -13.93 -37.17 34.33
N GLY A 18 -13.18 -36.11 34.59
CA GLY A 18 -13.62 -34.73 34.29
C GLY A 18 -13.74 -34.58 32.79
N ALA A 19 -14.96 -34.51 32.27
CA ALA A 19 -15.21 -34.16 30.87
C ALA A 19 -14.80 -32.71 30.65
N CYS A 20 -13.63 -32.51 30.02
CA CYS A 20 -13.32 -31.23 29.37
C CYS A 20 -14.31 -31.05 28.23
N GLN A 21 -15.30 -30.18 28.41
CA GLN A 21 -16.07 -29.66 27.26
C GLN A 21 -15.13 -28.85 26.40
N PRO A 22 -15.05 -29.13 25.09
CA PRO A 22 -14.36 -28.22 24.20
C PRO A 22 -15.12 -26.88 24.18
N ASN A 23 -14.43 -25.80 24.56
CA ASN A 23 -14.94 -24.46 24.36
C ASN A 23 -15.30 -24.32 22.87
N ALA A 24 -16.54 -24.01 22.58
CA ALA A 24 -16.98 -23.62 21.27
C ALA A 24 -16.08 -22.45 20.81
N PRO A 25 -15.62 -22.41 19.54
CA PRO A 25 -14.87 -21.28 19.07
C PRO A 25 -15.73 -20.03 19.24
N GLU A 26 -15.23 -19.06 20.01
CA GLU A 26 -15.81 -17.72 20.00
C GLU A 26 -15.83 -17.26 18.54
N THR A 27 -17.02 -17.22 17.94
CA THR A 27 -17.24 -16.50 16.72
C THR A 27 -17.01 -15.03 17.04
N THR A 28 -15.79 -14.55 16.79
CA THR A 28 -15.52 -13.12 16.68
C THR A 28 -16.33 -12.64 15.49
N GLY A 29 -17.60 -12.33 15.72
CA GLY A 29 -18.45 -11.64 14.75
C GLY A 29 -17.71 -10.37 14.36
N ALA A 30 -17.49 -10.17 13.06
CA ALA A 30 -16.98 -8.91 12.57
C ALA A 30 -17.83 -7.79 13.20
N PRO A 31 -17.22 -6.76 13.80
CA PRO A 31 -17.97 -5.70 14.44
C PRO A 31 -19.00 -5.15 13.45
N ALA A 32 -20.24 -4.99 13.92
CA ALA A 32 -21.30 -4.41 13.10
C ALA A 32 -20.84 -3.08 12.54
N ALA A 33 -21.09 -2.84 11.25
CA ALA A 33 -20.71 -1.59 10.61
C ALA A 33 -21.36 -0.44 11.40
N ASP A 34 -20.54 0.44 11.97
CA ASP A 34 -21.02 1.67 12.60
C ASP A 34 -21.48 2.65 11.52
N THR A 35 -22.75 2.53 11.16
CA THR A 35 -23.37 3.38 10.14
C THR A 35 -23.44 4.85 10.58
N GLY A 36 -23.39 5.13 11.88
CA GLY A 36 -23.37 6.48 12.42
C GLY A 36 -22.07 7.22 12.13
N PHE A 37 -20.92 6.57 12.41
CA PHE A 37 -19.62 7.18 12.17
C PHE A 37 -19.37 7.45 10.67
N ALA A 38 -19.65 6.47 9.82
CA ALA A 38 -19.45 6.61 8.38
C ALA A 38 -20.30 7.75 7.78
N ALA A 39 -21.52 7.96 8.27
CA ALA A 39 -22.39 9.05 7.79
C ALA A 39 -21.82 10.44 8.17
N THR A 40 -21.18 10.56 9.32
CA THR A 40 -20.67 11.84 9.82
C THR A 40 -19.22 12.13 9.40
N LEU A 41 -18.44 11.12 9.01
CA LEU A 41 -17.02 11.33 8.70
C LEU A 41 -16.83 12.31 7.54
N GLN A 42 -17.62 12.20 6.47
CA GLN A 42 -17.49 13.12 5.34
C GLN A 42 -17.83 14.56 5.74
N GLU A 43 -18.82 14.77 6.59
CA GLU A 43 -19.15 16.10 7.11
C GLU A 43 -17.98 16.66 7.93
N ARG A 44 -17.42 15.83 8.84
CA ARG A 44 -16.24 16.21 9.63
C ARG A 44 -15.02 16.57 8.76
N LEU A 45 -14.79 15.86 7.66
CA LEU A 45 -13.72 16.16 6.71
C LEU A 45 -13.97 17.46 5.93
N LEU A 46 -15.23 17.76 5.58
CA LEU A 46 -15.61 19.00 4.88
C LEU A 46 -15.56 20.21 5.79
N ASP A 47 -15.88 20.05 7.07
CA ASP A 47 -15.91 21.13 8.07
C ASP A 47 -14.59 21.30 8.79
N ALA A 48 -13.58 20.47 8.47
CA ALA A 48 -12.28 20.47 9.12
C ALA A 48 -11.55 21.82 8.99
N LYS A 49 -10.81 22.17 10.01
CA LYS A 49 -10.04 23.40 10.11
C LYS A 49 -8.58 23.10 10.41
N PRO A 50 -7.66 24.02 10.08
CA PRO A 50 -6.27 23.86 10.46
C PRO A 50 -6.07 23.56 11.96
N GLY A 51 -5.29 22.51 12.23
CA GLY A 51 -5.04 22.01 13.57
C GLY A 51 -5.99 20.90 14.05
N ASP A 52 -7.04 20.59 13.29
CA ASP A 52 -7.96 19.52 13.66
C ASP A 52 -7.33 18.12 13.55
N VAL A 53 -7.66 17.29 14.54
CA VAL A 53 -7.36 15.85 14.52
C VAL A 53 -8.66 15.07 14.38
N ILE A 54 -8.80 14.38 13.26
CA ILE A 54 -9.96 13.54 12.96
C ILE A 54 -9.64 12.11 13.33
N GLU A 55 -10.10 11.69 14.50
CA GLU A 55 -9.89 10.33 14.99
C GLU A 55 -10.83 9.35 14.29
N ILE A 56 -10.25 8.25 13.79
CA ILE A 56 -10.96 7.11 13.22
C ILE A 56 -10.98 6.00 14.26
N PRO A 57 -12.11 5.69 14.88
CA PRO A 57 -12.20 4.67 15.90
C PRO A 57 -11.85 3.28 15.35
N ALA A 58 -11.50 2.36 16.24
CA ALA A 58 -11.34 0.96 15.85
C ALA A 58 -12.66 0.41 15.29
N GLY A 59 -12.56 -0.35 14.22
CA GLY A 59 -13.70 -0.92 13.51
C GLY A 59 -13.53 -0.88 12.00
N ARG A 60 -14.44 -1.54 11.29
CA ARG A 60 -14.52 -1.49 9.83
C ARG A 60 -15.68 -0.59 9.42
N HIS A 61 -15.37 0.60 8.96
CA HIS A 61 -16.33 1.62 8.56
C HIS A 61 -16.54 1.54 7.05
N ARG A 62 -17.78 1.36 6.60
CA ARG A 62 -18.12 1.15 5.19
C ARG A 62 -18.58 2.44 4.54
N PHE A 63 -18.04 2.71 3.35
CA PHE A 63 -18.37 3.88 2.54
C PHE A 63 -18.86 3.47 1.15
N ASP A 64 -19.88 4.12 0.65
CA ASP A 64 -20.38 3.91 -0.71
C ASP A 64 -19.92 5.01 -1.69
N ARG A 65 -19.11 5.95 -1.21
CA ARG A 65 -18.52 7.06 -2.00
C ARG A 65 -17.15 7.43 -1.49
N SER A 66 -16.37 8.12 -2.32
CA SER A 66 -15.09 8.70 -1.93
C SER A 66 -15.25 9.67 -0.76
N LEU A 67 -14.24 9.71 0.11
CA LEU A 67 -14.06 10.74 1.13
C LEU A 67 -13.15 11.84 0.57
N THR A 68 -13.39 13.08 0.98
CA THR A 68 -12.59 14.23 0.49
C THR A 68 -12.23 15.17 1.65
N LEU A 69 -10.95 15.56 1.72
CA LEU A 69 -10.42 16.58 2.62
C LEU A 69 -9.77 17.69 1.79
N ARG A 70 -10.05 18.96 2.11
CA ARG A 70 -9.47 20.13 1.44
C ARG A 70 -8.85 21.15 2.40
N ALA A 71 -9.02 20.96 3.70
CA ALA A 71 -8.46 21.85 4.68
C ALA A 71 -6.98 21.56 4.91
N ASP A 72 -6.19 22.60 5.10
CA ASP A 72 -4.79 22.51 5.46
C ASP A 72 -4.63 22.18 6.96
N GLY A 73 -3.46 21.67 7.34
CA GLY A 73 -3.06 21.45 8.73
C GLY A 73 -3.89 20.39 9.46
N VAL A 74 -4.50 19.43 8.77
CA VAL A 74 -5.37 18.41 9.34
C VAL A 74 -4.62 17.10 9.55
N THR A 75 -4.88 16.46 10.69
CA THR A 75 -4.43 15.08 10.95
C THR A 75 -5.61 14.12 10.93
N ILE A 76 -5.51 13.04 10.14
CA ILE A 76 -6.41 11.89 10.23
C ILE A 76 -5.67 10.77 10.95
N ARG A 77 -6.19 10.31 12.08
CA ARG A 77 -5.54 9.30 12.93
C ARG A 77 -6.44 8.13 13.23
N GLY A 78 -5.98 6.92 12.89
CA GLY A 78 -6.61 5.67 13.30
C GLY A 78 -6.08 5.13 14.61
N ALA A 79 -6.77 4.15 15.15
CA ALA A 79 -6.36 3.41 16.36
C ALA A 79 -5.26 2.36 16.08
N GLY A 80 -4.88 2.19 14.82
CA GLY A 80 -3.87 1.24 14.34
C GLY A 80 -4.22 0.72 12.96
N MET A 81 -3.18 0.37 12.17
CA MET A 81 -3.32 -0.15 10.80
C MET A 81 -4.30 -1.33 10.69
N ASP A 82 -4.29 -2.24 11.67
CA ASP A 82 -5.18 -3.39 11.66
C ASP A 82 -6.48 -3.18 12.46
N LYS A 83 -6.67 -2.00 13.03
CA LYS A 83 -7.81 -1.69 13.91
C LYS A 83 -8.81 -0.76 13.27
N SER A 84 -8.37 0.32 12.64
CA SER A 84 -9.24 1.31 12.00
C SER A 84 -9.24 1.09 10.49
N VAL A 85 -10.36 0.66 9.93
CA VAL A 85 -10.48 0.30 8.52
C VAL A 85 -11.56 1.13 7.84
N LEU A 86 -11.17 1.90 6.83
CA LEU A 86 -12.07 2.59 5.91
C LEU A 86 -12.29 1.67 4.69
N SER A 87 -13.43 1.02 4.62
CA SER A 87 -13.75 0.04 3.59
C SER A 87 -14.68 0.63 2.53
N PHE A 88 -14.20 0.63 1.29
CA PHE A 88 -14.94 1.08 0.12
C PHE A 88 -15.52 -0.08 -0.70
N LYS A 89 -15.60 -1.26 -0.09
CA LYS A 89 -16.18 -2.43 -0.75
C LYS A 89 -17.63 -2.19 -1.14
N GLY A 90 -17.87 -2.14 -2.46
CA GLY A 90 -19.18 -1.81 -3.00
C GLY A 90 -19.40 -0.31 -3.23
N GLN A 91 -18.32 0.47 -3.31
CA GLN A 91 -18.35 1.90 -3.64
C GLN A 91 -19.16 2.18 -4.92
N LYS A 92 -20.08 3.14 -4.86
CA LYS A 92 -20.99 3.50 -5.96
C LYS A 92 -20.59 4.79 -6.65
N ALA A 93 -20.04 5.76 -5.88
CA ALA A 93 -19.72 7.10 -6.36
C ALA A 93 -18.26 7.47 -6.01
N GLY A 94 -17.63 8.27 -6.89
CA GLY A 94 -16.23 8.60 -6.82
C GLY A 94 -15.33 7.45 -7.29
N ALA A 95 -14.06 7.68 -7.34
CA ALA A 95 -13.06 6.68 -7.74
C ALA A 95 -12.11 6.37 -6.59
N GLU A 96 -11.64 7.37 -5.88
CA GLU A 96 -10.68 7.23 -4.79
C GLU A 96 -11.37 6.73 -3.51
N GLY A 97 -10.60 6.12 -2.63
CA GLY A 97 -11.01 5.92 -1.24
C GLY A 97 -11.02 7.27 -0.50
N LEU A 98 -9.85 7.87 -0.36
CA LEU A 98 -9.68 9.21 0.23
C LEU A 98 -8.90 10.12 -0.72
N LEU A 99 -9.49 11.28 -1.04
CA LEU A 99 -8.86 12.35 -1.81
C LEU A 99 -8.51 13.51 -0.88
N VAL A 100 -7.26 13.97 -0.95
CA VAL A 100 -6.76 15.11 -0.17
C VAL A 100 -6.15 16.16 -1.10
N ASN A 101 -6.53 17.42 -0.89
CA ASN A 101 -5.95 18.60 -1.54
C ASN A 101 -5.66 19.70 -0.49
N GLY A 102 -4.99 19.36 0.60
CA GLY A 102 -4.64 20.28 1.69
C GLY A 102 -3.16 20.17 2.02
N ASP A 103 -2.54 21.30 2.33
CA ASP A 103 -1.15 21.38 2.81
C ASP A 103 -1.05 20.96 4.29
N ASP A 104 0.17 20.69 4.76
CA ASP A 104 0.46 20.33 6.15
C ASP A 104 -0.40 19.15 6.67
N PHE A 105 -0.63 18.16 5.78
CA PHE A 105 -1.51 17.03 6.06
C PHE A 105 -0.77 15.84 6.65
N THR A 106 -1.38 15.23 7.65
CA THR A 106 -0.90 13.97 8.23
C THR A 106 -2.00 12.91 8.21
N ILE A 107 -1.67 11.69 7.79
CA ILE A 107 -2.53 10.52 7.94
C ILE A 107 -1.75 9.37 8.56
N GLU A 108 -2.31 8.76 9.61
CA GLU A 108 -1.59 7.74 10.35
C GLU A 108 -2.46 6.64 10.93
N ASN A 109 -1.87 5.43 11.02
CA ASN A 109 -2.40 4.29 11.81
C ASN A 109 -3.78 3.79 11.38
N LEU A 110 -4.04 3.62 10.09
CA LEU A 110 -5.31 3.09 9.59
C LEU A 110 -5.14 2.30 8.28
N THR A 111 -6.20 1.62 7.87
CA THR A 111 -6.30 0.93 6.58
C THR A 111 -7.39 1.58 5.70
N ILE A 112 -7.07 1.72 4.42
CA ILE A 112 -8.02 2.01 3.33
C ILE A 112 -8.11 0.76 2.47
N GLU A 113 -9.31 0.24 2.21
CA GLU A 113 -9.44 -0.98 1.43
C GLU A 113 -10.55 -0.92 0.38
N ASP A 114 -10.34 -1.73 -0.67
CA ASP A 114 -11.33 -2.04 -1.71
C ASP A 114 -11.95 -0.78 -2.38
N SER A 115 -11.17 0.29 -2.53
CA SER A 115 -11.57 1.45 -3.34
C SER A 115 -11.76 1.05 -4.81
N LYS A 116 -12.69 1.72 -5.49
CA LYS A 116 -12.97 1.46 -6.90
C LYS A 116 -11.84 1.93 -7.82
N GLY A 117 -11.20 3.02 -7.47
CA GLY A 117 -9.98 3.55 -8.05
C GLY A 117 -8.88 3.65 -7.01
N ASP A 118 -8.14 4.74 -6.98
CA ASP A 118 -6.98 4.91 -6.09
C ASP A 118 -7.36 4.80 -4.61
N GLY A 119 -6.44 4.28 -3.80
CA GLY A 119 -6.69 4.14 -2.37
C GLY A 119 -6.67 5.49 -1.64
N LEU A 120 -5.47 6.04 -1.48
CA LEU A 120 -5.20 7.35 -0.90
C LEU A 120 -4.55 8.24 -1.96
N LYS A 121 -5.28 9.21 -2.47
CA LYS A 121 -4.75 10.20 -3.40
C LYS A 121 -4.55 11.54 -2.71
N ILE A 122 -3.35 12.10 -2.87
CA ILE A 122 -3.00 13.44 -2.37
C ILE A 122 -2.45 14.22 -3.56
N SER A 123 -3.05 15.34 -3.91
CA SER A 123 -2.62 16.12 -5.07
C SER A 123 -2.51 17.61 -4.76
N GLU A 124 -1.50 18.22 -5.42
CA GLU A 124 -1.26 19.68 -5.34
C GLU A 124 -1.07 20.16 -3.89
N SER A 125 -0.31 19.40 -3.09
CA SER A 125 -0.18 19.61 -1.64
C SER A 125 1.29 19.58 -1.20
N SER A 126 1.60 20.22 -0.09
CA SER A 126 2.95 20.29 0.48
C SER A 126 2.97 19.87 1.95
N ASN A 127 4.14 19.42 2.45
CA ASN A 127 4.37 19.01 3.83
C ASN A 127 3.46 17.83 4.25
N ILE A 128 3.57 16.72 3.55
CA ILE A 128 2.69 15.56 3.72
C ILE A 128 3.39 14.47 4.53
N THR A 129 2.70 13.93 5.52
CA THR A 129 3.15 12.75 6.28
C THR A 129 2.13 11.62 6.17
N ILE A 130 2.57 10.47 5.66
CA ILE A 130 1.80 9.23 5.59
C ILE A 130 2.56 8.19 6.40
N ARG A 131 2.01 7.79 7.55
CA ARG A 131 2.68 6.87 8.49
C ARG A 131 1.78 5.76 8.97
N GLY A 132 2.26 4.51 8.93
CA GLY A 132 1.47 3.39 9.44
C GLY A 132 0.13 3.20 8.72
N VAL A 133 0.07 3.52 7.43
CA VAL A 133 -1.13 3.40 6.61
C VAL A 133 -1.04 2.16 5.74
N LYS A 134 -2.11 1.38 5.71
CA LYS A 134 -2.26 0.26 4.77
C LYS A 134 -3.28 0.62 3.69
N VAL A 135 -2.94 0.33 2.45
CA VAL A 135 -3.91 0.33 1.34
C VAL A 135 -3.95 -1.05 0.73
N GLN A 136 -5.14 -1.63 0.56
CA GLN A 136 -5.25 -2.98 0.02
C GLN A 136 -6.53 -3.22 -0.77
N TRP A 137 -6.46 -4.19 -1.69
CA TRP A 137 -7.63 -4.79 -2.33
C TRP A 137 -7.77 -6.23 -1.84
N THR A 138 -8.80 -6.50 -1.05
CA THR A 138 -8.99 -7.77 -0.34
C THR A 138 -9.28 -8.96 -1.27
N GLY A 139 -9.63 -8.70 -2.52
CA GLY A 139 -9.82 -9.71 -3.57
C GLY A 139 -8.54 -10.24 -4.19
N GLY A 140 -7.36 -9.70 -3.81
CA GLY A 140 -6.07 -10.02 -4.41
C GLY A 140 -5.81 -9.27 -5.72
N PRO A 141 -4.66 -9.55 -6.41
CA PRO A 141 -4.26 -8.90 -7.64
C PRO A 141 -5.31 -9.01 -8.75
N SER A 142 -5.67 -7.89 -9.35
CA SER A 142 -6.66 -7.86 -10.43
C SER A 142 -6.56 -6.55 -11.21
N THR A 143 -6.71 -6.62 -12.54
CA THR A 143 -6.84 -5.44 -13.43
C THR A 143 -8.03 -4.54 -13.05
N LYS A 144 -8.98 -5.06 -12.25
CA LYS A 144 -10.17 -4.31 -11.81
C LYS A 144 -9.91 -3.50 -10.53
N ASN A 145 -8.79 -3.70 -9.89
CA ASN A 145 -8.40 -2.91 -8.72
C ASN A 145 -8.06 -1.49 -9.15
N GLY A 146 -8.05 -0.56 -8.21
CA GLY A 146 -7.57 0.78 -8.45
C GLY A 146 -6.10 0.79 -8.89
N ALA A 147 -5.71 1.82 -9.62
CA ALA A 147 -4.37 1.94 -10.17
C ALA A 147 -3.34 2.08 -9.05
N TYR A 148 -3.55 3.01 -8.14
CA TYR A 148 -2.56 3.39 -7.15
C TYR A 148 -3.05 3.16 -5.72
N GLY A 149 -2.19 2.57 -4.90
CA GLY A 149 -2.47 2.40 -3.49
C GLY A 149 -2.30 3.71 -2.73
N ILE A 150 -1.06 4.12 -2.48
CA ILE A 150 -0.68 5.41 -1.89
C ILE A 150 -0.17 6.28 -3.03
N TYR A 151 -0.83 7.42 -3.26
CA TYR A 151 -0.69 8.20 -4.48
C TYR A 151 -0.55 9.71 -4.23
N PRO A 152 0.61 10.22 -3.75
CA PRO A 152 0.92 11.64 -3.84
C PRO A 152 1.36 12.01 -5.26
N VAL A 153 0.79 13.09 -5.80
CA VAL A 153 1.09 13.63 -7.12
C VAL A 153 1.07 15.16 -7.10
N LEU A 154 2.04 15.79 -7.78
CA LEU A 154 2.22 17.24 -7.76
C LEU A 154 2.41 17.76 -6.32
N THR A 155 3.19 17.05 -5.52
CA THR A 155 3.36 17.33 -4.09
C THR A 155 4.79 17.75 -3.75
N LYS A 156 4.97 18.39 -2.57
CA LYS A 156 6.29 18.78 -2.06
C LYS A 156 6.45 18.36 -0.61
N ASN A 157 7.70 18.01 -0.22
CA ASN A 157 8.04 17.61 1.14
C ASN A 157 7.15 16.46 1.64
N VAL A 158 7.30 15.28 1.06
CA VAL A 158 6.48 14.10 1.35
C VAL A 158 7.26 13.06 2.13
N LEU A 159 6.73 12.63 3.25
CA LEU A 159 7.23 11.49 4.01
C LEU A 159 6.21 10.35 3.95
N ILE A 160 6.63 9.20 3.41
CA ILE A 160 5.88 7.94 3.41
C ILE A 160 6.69 6.93 4.21
N GLU A 161 6.19 6.53 5.38
CA GLU A 161 6.94 5.61 6.23
C GLU A 161 6.04 4.59 6.93
N ASP A 162 6.61 3.41 7.18
CA ASP A 162 5.93 2.32 7.90
C ASP A 162 4.57 1.95 7.28
N THR A 163 4.44 2.06 5.94
CA THR A 163 3.20 1.83 5.19
C THR A 163 3.17 0.46 4.52
N VAL A 164 1.98 0.00 4.15
CA VAL A 164 1.79 -1.24 3.41
C VAL A 164 0.85 -1.00 2.24
N SER A 165 1.21 -1.48 1.03
CA SER A 165 0.31 -1.41 -0.13
C SER A 165 0.23 -2.75 -0.85
N ILE A 166 -1.01 -3.24 -1.09
CA ILE A 166 -1.26 -4.59 -1.61
C ILE A 166 -2.32 -4.57 -2.71
N GLY A 167 -1.98 -5.11 -3.87
CA GLY A 167 -2.93 -5.46 -4.92
C GLY A 167 -3.29 -4.34 -5.89
N ALA A 168 -2.54 -3.23 -5.94
CA ALA A 168 -2.74 -2.15 -6.90
C ALA A 168 -2.50 -2.63 -8.34
N SER A 169 -3.36 -2.20 -9.28
CA SER A 169 -3.26 -2.62 -10.68
C SER A 169 -2.24 -1.82 -11.51
N ASP A 170 -1.60 -0.85 -10.87
CA ASP A 170 -0.47 -0.09 -11.40
C ASP A 170 0.63 -0.04 -10.33
N ALA A 171 0.63 0.87 -9.38
CA ALA A 171 1.66 0.91 -8.36
C ALA A 171 1.11 0.90 -6.93
N GLY A 172 1.75 0.11 -6.06
CA GLY A 172 1.41 0.06 -4.65
C GLY A 172 1.65 1.39 -3.94
N ILE A 173 2.85 1.93 -4.07
CA ILE A 173 3.23 3.27 -3.64
C ILE A 173 3.70 4.01 -4.89
N TYR A 174 2.95 5.01 -5.31
CA TYR A 174 3.30 5.86 -6.44
C TYR A 174 3.57 7.29 -5.95
N VAL A 175 4.65 7.88 -6.42
CA VAL A 175 4.93 9.31 -6.21
C VAL A 175 5.23 9.93 -7.57
N GLY A 176 4.40 10.87 -8.00
CA GLY A 176 4.53 11.48 -9.32
C GLY A 176 4.69 13.00 -9.30
N GLN A 177 5.58 13.51 -10.15
CA GLN A 177 5.76 14.94 -10.40
C GLN A 177 5.93 15.76 -9.10
N SER A 178 6.66 15.19 -8.14
CA SER A 178 6.81 15.70 -6.78
C SER A 178 8.26 16.12 -6.50
N ASP A 179 8.49 16.82 -5.40
CA ASP A 179 9.80 17.32 -5.00
C ASP A 179 10.04 17.15 -3.49
N GLY A 180 11.20 16.62 -3.13
CA GLY A 180 11.57 16.42 -1.72
C GLY A 180 10.80 15.26 -1.08
N VAL A 181 11.09 14.02 -1.49
CA VAL A 181 10.30 12.84 -1.13
C VAL A 181 11.14 11.83 -0.35
N ILE A 182 10.57 11.27 0.69
CA ILE A 182 11.15 10.14 1.42
C ILE A 182 10.12 9.00 1.45
N VAL A 183 10.53 7.82 0.94
CA VAL A 183 9.77 6.56 1.09
C VAL A 183 10.65 5.58 1.84
N ARG A 184 10.25 5.21 3.06
CA ARG A 184 11.07 4.34 3.89
C ARG A 184 10.29 3.37 4.77
N ARG A 185 10.93 2.26 5.15
CA ARG A 185 10.39 1.22 6.05
C ARG A 185 8.99 0.76 5.66
N SER A 186 8.69 0.84 4.39
CA SER A 186 7.38 0.52 3.82
C SER A 186 7.43 -0.81 3.07
N ARG A 187 6.25 -1.42 2.87
CA ARG A 187 6.11 -2.71 2.21
C ARG A 187 5.12 -2.61 1.07
N ALA A 188 5.55 -3.01 -0.12
CA ALA A 188 4.71 -3.09 -1.30
C ALA A 188 4.72 -4.51 -1.84
N GLU A 189 3.55 -5.14 -1.92
CA GLU A 189 3.45 -6.53 -2.34
C GLU A 189 2.21 -6.82 -3.18
N GLN A 190 2.34 -7.75 -4.13
CA GLN A 190 1.26 -8.16 -5.01
C GLN A 190 0.65 -7.03 -5.85
N ASN A 191 1.45 -6.01 -6.19
CA ASN A 191 1.09 -4.93 -7.11
C ASN A 191 1.70 -5.19 -8.49
N VAL A 192 1.40 -4.38 -9.50
CA VAL A 192 2.18 -4.40 -10.73
C VAL A 192 3.54 -3.76 -10.45
N ALA A 193 3.64 -2.48 -10.16
CA ALA A 193 4.83 -1.91 -9.57
C ALA A 193 4.72 -1.89 -8.05
N GLY A 194 5.77 -2.32 -7.33
CA GLY A 194 5.78 -2.21 -5.87
C GLY A 194 5.82 -0.75 -5.44
N ILE A 195 6.90 -0.06 -5.76
CA ILE A 195 7.12 1.37 -5.53
C ILE A 195 7.47 2.01 -6.86
N GLU A 196 6.83 3.11 -7.20
CA GLU A 196 7.09 3.87 -8.41
C GLU A 196 7.33 5.35 -8.10
N ILE A 197 8.46 5.85 -8.59
CA ILE A 197 8.86 7.26 -8.50
C ILE A 197 8.90 7.80 -9.93
N GLU A 198 7.89 8.58 -10.30
CA GLU A 198 7.72 9.05 -11.68
C GLU A 198 7.88 10.56 -11.76
N ASN A 199 8.74 11.04 -12.65
CA ASN A 199 8.99 12.48 -12.89
C ASN A 199 9.15 13.28 -11.59
N THR A 200 9.79 12.69 -10.59
CA THR A 200 9.97 13.26 -9.25
C THR A 200 11.43 13.64 -9.05
N ILE A 201 11.69 14.72 -8.36
CA ILE A 201 13.03 15.21 -8.04
C ILE A 201 13.32 15.14 -6.53
N ASN A 202 14.59 14.96 -6.18
CA ASN A 202 15.04 14.92 -4.78
C ASN A 202 14.32 13.86 -3.95
N ALA A 203 14.43 12.58 -4.34
CA ALA A 203 13.76 11.48 -3.65
C ALA A 203 14.75 10.49 -3.03
N ASP A 204 14.43 10.05 -1.82
CA ASP A 204 15.11 8.97 -1.10
C ASP A 204 14.15 7.79 -0.89
N VAL A 205 14.50 6.62 -1.43
CA VAL A 205 13.73 5.38 -1.32
C VAL A 205 14.58 4.33 -0.63
N TYR A 206 14.34 4.07 0.65
CA TYR A 206 15.24 3.22 1.43
C TYR A 206 14.56 2.40 2.53
N GLU A 207 15.22 1.32 2.93
CA GLU A 207 14.72 0.39 3.97
C GLU A 207 13.32 -0.17 3.67
N ASN A 208 12.93 -0.22 2.39
CA ASN A 208 11.63 -0.76 1.98
C ASN A 208 11.74 -2.25 1.60
N VAL A 209 10.58 -2.91 1.58
CA VAL A 209 10.44 -4.27 1.05
C VAL A 209 9.48 -4.24 -0.14
N ALA A 210 9.98 -4.54 -1.33
CA ALA A 210 9.17 -4.75 -2.53
C ALA A 210 9.24 -6.24 -2.91
N THR A 211 8.14 -6.98 -2.78
CA THR A 211 8.14 -8.43 -3.00
C THR A 211 6.83 -8.93 -3.60
N GLY A 212 6.92 -9.96 -4.46
CA GLY A 212 5.73 -10.56 -5.06
C GLY A 212 4.96 -9.62 -6.01
N ASN A 213 5.57 -8.51 -6.44
CA ASN A 213 5.03 -7.63 -7.46
C ASN A 213 5.43 -8.13 -8.86
N THR A 214 4.98 -7.49 -9.92
CA THR A 214 5.50 -7.71 -11.29
C THR A 214 6.88 -7.07 -11.43
N GLY A 215 7.02 -5.81 -11.00
CA GLY A 215 8.27 -5.08 -10.85
C GLY A 215 8.41 -4.54 -9.42
N GLY A 216 9.63 -4.53 -8.88
CA GLY A 216 9.88 -4.15 -7.50
C GLY A 216 9.85 -2.64 -7.26
N ILE A 217 10.89 -1.92 -7.67
CA ILE A 217 11.02 -0.46 -7.57
C ILE A 217 11.26 0.12 -8.96
N LEU A 218 10.42 1.05 -9.37
CA LEU A 218 10.47 1.71 -10.67
C LEU A 218 10.80 3.19 -10.49
N VAL A 219 11.78 3.68 -11.26
CA VAL A 219 12.17 5.10 -11.29
C VAL A 219 12.02 5.57 -12.74
N PHE A 220 10.90 6.21 -13.03
CA PHE A 220 10.50 6.52 -14.38
C PHE A 220 10.52 8.02 -14.66
N ASN A 221 10.95 8.36 -15.86
CA ASN A 221 10.66 9.64 -16.50
C ASN A 221 9.78 9.37 -17.71
N MET A 222 8.61 9.97 -17.72
CA MET A 222 7.67 9.92 -18.83
C MET A 222 7.60 11.28 -19.53
N PRO A 223 7.55 11.31 -20.87
CA PRO A 223 7.44 12.55 -21.61
C PRO A 223 6.07 13.21 -21.44
N GLY A 224 6.02 14.52 -21.64
CA GLY A 224 4.76 15.28 -21.62
C GLY A 224 4.19 15.57 -20.21
N LEU A 225 4.90 15.19 -19.14
CA LEU A 225 4.52 15.55 -17.78
C LEU A 225 5.10 16.91 -17.36
N SER A 226 4.63 17.46 -16.22
CA SER A 226 4.92 18.83 -15.79
C SER A 226 6.38 19.11 -15.44
N GLN A 227 7.15 18.06 -15.12
CA GLN A 227 8.57 18.14 -14.79
C GLN A 227 9.31 16.86 -15.19
N GLN A 228 10.64 16.96 -15.30
CA GLN A 228 11.53 15.81 -15.37
C GLN A 228 11.94 15.39 -13.97
N GLY A 229 12.11 14.09 -13.75
CA GLY A 229 12.65 13.54 -12.52
C GLY A 229 14.17 13.51 -12.53
N GLY A 230 14.77 13.37 -11.34
CA GLY A 230 16.22 13.25 -11.16
C GLY A 230 16.63 13.46 -9.71
N ASN A 231 17.92 13.23 -9.41
CA ASN A 231 18.46 13.27 -8.06
C ASN A 231 17.71 12.34 -7.11
N ILE A 232 17.65 11.04 -7.47
CA ILE A 232 16.93 10.01 -6.73
C ILE A 232 17.91 8.98 -6.21
N ARG A 233 17.80 8.63 -4.94
CA ARG A 233 18.59 7.58 -4.30
C ARG A 233 17.69 6.40 -3.91
N VAL A 234 18.05 5.20 -4.37
CA VAL A 234 17.39 3.94 -4.06
C VAL A 234 18.38 3.05 -3.32
N TYR A 235 18.24 2.91 -2.01
CA TYR A 235 19.27 2.24 -1.21
C TYR A 235 18.71 1.45 -0.02
N ASP A 236 19.46 0.46 0.42
CA ASP A 236 19.13 -0.39 1.58
C ASP A 236 17.73 -1.04 1.52
N ASN A 237 17.18 -1.23 0.32
CA ASN A 237 15.89 -1.89 0.13
C ASN A 237 16.07 -3.41 -0.06
N LYS A 238 15.00 -4.16 0.21
CA LYS A 238 14.84 -5.57 -0.14
C LYS A 238 13.88 -5.69 -1.32
N VAL A 239 14.42 -6.04 -2.49
CA VAL A 239 13.66 -6.14 -3.76
C VAL A 239 13.72 -7.58 -4.21
N ILE A 240 12.78 -8.40 -3.72
CA ILE A 240 12.91 -9.85 -3.73
C ILE A 240 11.70 -10.51 -4.37
N ALA A 241 11.96 -11.43 -5.32
CA ALA A 241 10.94 -12.31 -5.91
C ALA A 241 9.73 -11.56 -6.50
N ASN A 242 9.97 -10.49 -7.24
CA ASN A 242 8.91 -9.72 -7.91
C ASN A 242 8.53 -10.39 -9.24
N ASN A 243 7.92 -11.58 -9.16
CA ASN A 243 7.65 -12.46 -10.29
C ASN A 243 6.16 -12.61 -10.61
N HIS A 244 5.30 -11.77 -10.06
CA HIS A 244 3.87 -11.83 -10.34
C HIS A 244 3.62 -11.52 -11.82
N GLU A 245 2.73 -12.29 -12.47
CA GLU A 245 2.29 -11.98 -13.83
C GLU A 245 1.74 -10.54 -13.89
N ASN A 246 2.09 -9.83 -14.97
CA ASN A 246 1.66 -8.44 -15.12
C ASN A 246 0.15 -8.36 -15.36
N PHE A 247 -0.55 -7.71 -14.44
CA PHE A 247 -2.00 -7.49 -14.52
C PHE A 247 -2.37 -6.00 -14.69
N GLY A 248 -1.41 -5.16 -15.10
CA GLY A 248 -1.63 -3.76 -15.43
C GLY A 248 -2.62 -3.57 -16.58
N ALA A 249 -3.27 -2.43 -16.60
CA ALA A 249 -4.21 -2.10 -17.66
C ALA A 249 -3.48 -1.99 -19.02
N LYS A 250 -3.99 -2.67 -20.05
CA LYS A 250 -3.38 -2.63 -21.37
C LYS A 250 -3.28 -1.19 -21.90
N GLY A 251 -2.09 -0.84 -22.39
CA GLY A 251 -1.81 0.49 -22.92
C GLY A 251 -1.25 1.48 -21.91
N THR A 252 -1.14 1.13 -20.64
CA THR A 252 -0.38 1.91 -19.66
C THR A 252 1.11 1.56 -19.75
N PRO A 253 2.02 2.49 -19.40
CA PRO A 253 3.46 2.21 -19.38
C PRO A 253 3.82 1.03 -18.50
N VAL A 254 3.21 0.92 -17.33
CA VAL A 254 3.48 -0.15 -16.35
C VAL A 254 3.11 -1.54 -16.90
N ALA A 255 2.14 -1.63 -17.83
CA ALA A 255 1.78 -2.90 -18.48
C ALA A 255 2.91 -3.44 -19.38
N SER A 256 3.92 -2.64 -19.71
CA SER A 256 5.10 -3.06 -20.46
C SER A 256 6.22 -3.63 -19.59
N VAL A 257 6.14 -3.47 -18.28
CA VAL A 257 7.16 -3.97 -17.34
C VAL A 257 7.15 -5.50 -17.33
N PRO A 258 8.29 -6.15 -17.64
CA PRO A 258 8.36 -7.60 -17.60
C PRO A 258 8.21 -8.13 -16.16
N ALA A 259 7.43 -9.19 -16.00
CA ALA A 259 7.37 -9.91 -14.73
C ALA A 259 8.77 -10.41 -14.34
N GLY A 260 9.13 -10.28 -13.08
CA GLY A 260 10.48 -10.62 -12.64
C GLY A 260 11.49 -9.47 -12.73
N SER A 261 11.02 -8.23 -12.78
CA SER A 261 11.89 -7.05 -12.74
C SER A 261 12.15 -6.62 -11.29
N GLY A 262 13.41 -6.44 -10.94
CA GLY A 262 13.80 -5.93 -9.62
C GLY A 262 13.67 -4.41 -9.55
N ILE A 263 14.75 -3.66 -9.81
CA ILE A 263 14.74 -2.21 -9.93
C ILE A 263 14.77 -1.83 -11.42
N VAL A 264 13.87 -0.95 -11.85
CA VAL A 264 13.80 -0.47 -13.23
C VAL A 264 14.01 1.04 -13.25
N ILE A 265 15.04 1.50 -13.96
CA ILE A 265 15.31 2.91 -14.20
C ILE A 265 14.98 3.19 -15.67
N ASN A 266 14.05 4.10 -15.93
CA ASN A 266 13.62 4.42 -17.28
C ASN A 266 13.70 5.93 -17.55
N SER A 267 14.58 6.31 -18.48
CA SER A 267 14.77 7.71 -18.93
C SER A 267 14.97 8.71 -17.78
N ASN A 268 15.63 8.31 -16.70
CA ASN A 268 15.84 9.16 -15.54
C ASN A 268 17.34 9.38 -15.31
N ASP A 269 17.73 10.61 -15.03
CA ASP A 269 19.11 11.03 -14.80
C ASP A 269 19.40 11.20 -13.31
N ASP A 270 20.69 11.16 -12.95
CA ASP A 270 21.18 11.35 -11.58
C ASP A 270 20.55 10.38 -10.57
N ILE A 271 20.58 9.07 -10.88
CA ILE A 271 20.05 8.01 -10.04
C ILE A 271 21.17 7.25 -9.38
N GLU A 272 21.15 7.17 -8.06
CA GLU A 272 22.07 6.35 -7.27
C GLU A 272 21.36 5.08 -6.74
N VAL A 273 21.92 3.90 -7.01
CA VAL A 273 21.41 2.61 -6.53
C VAL A 273 22.51 1.90 -5.77
N PHE A 274 22.35 1.75 -4.46
CA PHE A 274 23.39 1.13 -3.61
C PHE A 274 22.81 0.44 -2.38
N GLY A 275 23.55 -0.50 -1.78
CA GLY A 275 23.16 -1.17 -0.55
C GLY A 275 21.92 -2.05 -0.60
N ASN A 276 21.27 -2.22 -1.77
CA ASN A 276 20.03 -2.98 -1.89
C ASN A 276 20.30 -4.49 -1.93
N GLU A 277 19.42 -5.26 -1.30
CA GLU A 277 19.31 -6.70 -1.50
C GLU A 277 18.33 -6.99 -2.65
N ILE A 278 18.86 -7.31 -3.84
CA ILE A 278 18.05 -7.55 -5.04
C ILE A 278 18.30 -8.98 -5.50
N ARG A 279 17.29 -9.84 -5.39
CA ARG A 279 17.44 -11.26 -5.74
C ARG A 279 16.12 -11.93 -6.09
N ASP A 280 16.24 -13.08 -6.71
CA ASP A 280 15.12 -13.97 -7.06
C ASP A 280 14.09 -13.30 -7.99
N ASN A 281 14.49 -12.25 -8.73
CA ASN A 281 13.69 -11.62 -9.75
C ASN A 281 14.00 -12.29 -11.10
N ALA A 282 13.03 -12.97 -11.69
CA ALA A 282 13.25 -13.94 -12.77
C ALA A 282 13.74 -13.33 -14.09
N THR A 283 13.44 -12.05 -14.36
CA THR A 283 13.87 -11.37 -15.59
C THR A 283 15.20 -10.66 -15.39
N ALA A 284 15.29 -9.73 -14.45
CA ALA A 284 16.54 -9.03 -14.15
C ALA A 284 16.47 -8.35 -12.78
N ASN A 285 17.61 -8.29 -12.09
CA ASN A 285 17.71 -7.58 -10.83
C ASN A 285 17.67 -6.06 -11.03
N ILE A 286 18.35 -5.55 -12.05
CA ILE A 286 18.35 -4.12 -12.42
C ILE A 286 18.17 -4.01 -13.93
N ILE A 287 17.26 -3.13 -14.36
CA ILE A 287 17.04 -2.78 -15.76
C ILE A 287 17.24 -1.27 -15.88
N VAL A 288 18.09 -0.86 -16.83
CA VAL A 288 18.21 0.54 -17.26
C VAL A 288 17.70 0.64 -18.68
N SER A 289 16.73 1.47 -18.90
CA SER A 289 16.02 1.58 -20.17
C SER A 289 15.69 3.04 -20.51
N SER A 290 15.10 3.25 -21.66
CA SER A 290 14.56 4.55 -22.05
C SER A 290 13.08 4.42 -22.40
N VAL A 291 12.37 5.52 -22.45
CA VAL A 291 10.95 5.56 -22.84
C VAL A 291 10.68 4.87 -24.17
N TYR A 292 11.63 4.88 -25.08
CA TYR A 292 11.51 4.19 -26.36
C TYR A 292 11.36 2.66 -26.25
N SER A 293 11.89 2.07 -25.18
CA SER A 293 11.76 0.62 -24.93
C SER A 293 10.40 0.24 -24.37
N THR A 294 9.62 1.17 -23.85
CA THR A 294 8.25 0.94 -23.33
C THR A 294 7.20 0.87 -24.45
N GLY A 295 7.59 1.12 -25.71
CA GLY A 295 6.66 1.20 -26.83
C GLY A 295 5.86 2.52 -26.87
N TYR A 296 6.17 3.45 -26.01
CA TYR A 296 5.59 4.79 -26.03
C TYR A 296 6.02 5.52 -27.30
N LYS A 297 5.04 5.93 -28.09
CA LYS A 297 5.27 6.51 -29.43
C LYS A 297 4.96 8.02 -29.48
N ASP A 298 5.11 8.73 -28.39
CA ASP A 298 4.93 10.17 -28.44
C ASP A 298 6.09 10.82 -29.19
N SER A 299 5.80 11.37 -30.38
CA SER A 299 6.77 12.08 -31.19
C SER A 299 7.18 13.44 -30.58
N SER A 300 6.51 13.89 -29.52
CA SER A 300 6.86 15.09 -28.76
C SER A 300 7.86 14.82 -27.63
N ALA A 301 8.24 13.54 -27.44
CA ALA A 301 9.28 13.21 -26.47
C ALA A 301 10.54 14.02 -26.76
N SER A 302 11.01 14.75 -25.78
CA SER A 302 12.26 15.51 -25.85
C SER A 302 13.41 14.55 -26.24
N PRO A 303 14.36 14.98 -27.08
CA PRO A 303 15.55 14.20 -27.38
C PRO A 303 16.40 13.84 -26.15
N ASN A 304 16.06 14.38 -24.99
CA ASN A 304 16.72 14.12 -23.72
C ASN A 304 16.02 13.01 -22.90
N PHE A 305 15.07 12.28 -23.45
CA PHE A 305 14.45 11.12 -22.82
C PHE A 305 15.11 9.81 -23.28
#